data_f0ccf2d7a8d3809a26d52f5c60a4243c
#
_entry.id   f0ccf2d7a8d3809a26d52f5c60a4243c
#
_cell.length_a   1.000
_cell.length_b   1.000
_cell.length_c   1.000
_cell.angle_alpha   90.00
_cell.angle_beta   90.00
_cell.angle_gamma   90.00
#
_symmetry.space_group_name_H-M   'P 1'
#
loop_
_entity.id
_entity.type
_entity.pdbx_description
1 polymer ?
#
loop_
_entity_poly.entity_id
_entity_poly.type
_entity_poly.pdbx_seq_one_letter_code
_entity_poly.pdbx_strand_id
1 'polypeptide(L)'
;MSSALRLVSGLLDGKKVANIITQTSHGFSAGFVVRYDTDTAGFTAAQANSPEGSEVAGIVESVSDINTFTLVYAGEVNMTDFVTGTSNTDEEVYFLSSETAGHLSAFAPTTSGHVIKPILTRRGADAGTQRGIVTNYIGTVIGGEATVSLQGLVPVGVIQSWAGTSSGVPEGWGMCDGGTVDAF
;
A
#
# COMPACT_ATOMS: atom_id res chain seq x y z
N MET A 1 17.95 -2.28 -41.62
CA MET A 1 18.20 -2.97 -40.34
C MET A 1 18.04 -2.09 -39.07
N SER A 2 17.66 -0.83 -39.19
CA SER A 2 17.59 0.10 -38.07
C SER A 2 16.24 0.12 -37.33
N SER A 3 15.13 -0.24 -37.99
CA SER A 3 13.80 -0.04 -37.41
C SER A 3 13.39 -1.09 -36.36
N ALA A 4 13.78 -2.34 -36.54
CA ALA A 4 13.46 -3.42 -35.61
C ALA A 4 14.25 -3.30 -34.30
N LEU A 5 15.52 -2.87 -34.38
CA LEU A 5 16.37 -2.66 -33.20
C LEU A 5 15.88 -1.47 -32.35
N ARG A 6 15.31 -0.43 -32.98
CA ARG A 6 14.71 0.70 -32.27
C ARG A 6 13.44 0.32 -31.53
N LEU A 7 12.64 -0.60 -32.08
CA LEU A 7 11.41 -1.06 -31.40
C LEU A 7 11.76 -1.89 -30.16
N VAL A 8 12.78 -2.73 -30.22
CA VAL A 8 13.25 -3.54 -29.08
C VAL A 8 13.91 -2.66 -28.02
N SER A 9 14.70 -1.68 -28.42
CA SER A 9 15.30 -0.69 -27.51
C SER A 9 14.21 0.14 -26.80
N GLY A 10 13.20 0.60 -27.52
CA GLY A 10 12.06 1.31 -26.93
C GLY A 10 11.14 0.45 -26.05
N LEU A 11 11.23 -0.87 -26.14
CA LEU A 11 10.52 -1.81 -25.26
C LEU A 11 11.28 -2.07 -23.94
N LEU A 12 12.60 -1.89 -23.96
CA LEU A 12 13.50 -2.07 -22.82
C LEU A 12 13.80 -0.73 -22.10
N ASP A 13 13.53 0.39 -22.76
CA ASP A 13 13.63 1.71 -22.16
C ASP A 13 12.39 1.92 -21.28
N GLY A 14 12.57 1.86 -19.98
CA GLY A 14 11.58 1.83 -18.91
C GLY A 14 10.27 2.55 -19.22
N LYS A 15 9.31 1.85 -19.82
CA LYS A 15 7.99 2.41 -20.06
C LYS A 15 7.32 2.69 -18.75
N LYS A 16 6.90 3.93 -18.56
CA LYS A 16 6.10 4.35 -17.44
C LYS A 16 4.68 4.73 -17.89
N VAL A 17 3.72 4.50 -17.02
CA VAL A 17 2.36 5.01 -17.17
C VAL A 17 2.27 6.27 -16.33
N ALA A 18 2.20 7.43 -16.97
CA ALA A 18 2.20 8.72 -16.30
C ALA A 18 1.25 9.69 -16.99
N ASN A 19 0.68 10.61 -16.20
CA ASN A 19 -0.13 11.72 -16.68
C ASN A 19 0.34 13.03 -16.06
N ILE A 20 0.19 14.12 -16.81
CA ILE A 20 0.28 15.46 -16.26
C ILE A 20 -1.08 15.80 -15.66
N ILE A 21 -1.09 16.16 -14.39
CA ILE A 21 -2.30 16.48 -13.61
C ILE A 21 -2.30 17.97 -13.30
N THR A 22 -3.46 18.60 -13.48
CA THR A 22 -3.71 19.96 -13.03
C THR A 22 -4.65 19.94 -11.82
N GLN A 23 -4.17 20.43 -10.69
CA GLN A 23 -4.93 20.54 -9.43
C GLN A 23 -4.47 21.79 -8.69
N THR A 24 -5.38 22.72 -8.46
CA THR A 24 -5.08 24.02 -7.85
C THR A 24 -4.45 23.86 -6.47
N SER A 25 -3.31 24.50 -6.25
CA SER A 25 -2.61 24.55 -4.95
C SER A 25 -2.39 23.17 -4.32
N HIS A 26 -1.94 22.20 -5.11
CA HIS A 26 -1.82 20.81 -4.68
C HIS A 26 -0.84 20.57 -3.53
N GLY A 27 0.20 21.40 -3.37
CA GLY A 27 1.15 21.32 -2.25
C GLY A 27 2.10 20.12 -2.26
N PHE A 28 2.15 19.35 -3.35
CA PHE A 28 3.02 18.17 -3.47
C PHE A 28 4.44 18.55 -3.87
N SER A 29 5.37 17.66 -3.58
CA SER A 29 6.76 17.69 -4.04
C SER A 29 7.11 16.41 -4.78
N ALA A 30 8.22 16.38 -5.50
CA ALA A 30 8.72 15.16 -6.13
C ALA A 30 8.94 14.07 -5.06
N GLY A 31 8.54 12.84 -5.36
CA GLY A 31 8.55 11.71 -4.44
C GLY A 31 7.31 11.56 -3.57
N PHE A 32 6.37 12.53 -3.60
CA PHE A 32 5.11 12.38 -2.87
C PHE A 32 4.27 11.22 -3.42
N VAL A 33 3.80 10.38 -2.51
CA VAL A 33 2.85 9.31 -2.80
C VAL A 33 1.44 9.84 -2.58
N VAL A 34 0.59 9.74 -3.58
CA VAL A 34 -0.76 10.31 -3.54
C VAL A 34 -1.84 9.25 -3.77
N ARG A 35 -3.00 9.48 -3.17
CA ARG A 35 -4.26 8.76 -3.42
C ARG A 35 -5.27 9.70 -4.07
N TYR A 36 -6.25 9.14 -4.78
CA TYR A 36 -7.39 9.92 -5.24
C TYR A 36 -8.45 9.93 -4.14
N ASP A 37 -8.89 11.12 -3.79
CA ASP A 37 -9.94 11.33 -2.81
C ASP A 37 -11.25 11.68 -3.54
N THR A 38 -12.27 10.84 -3.41
CA THR A 38 -13.56 11.02 -4.07
C THR A 38 -14.38 12.15 -3.48
N ASP A 39 -14.21 12.47 -2.20
CA ASP A 39 -14.97 13.52 -1.51
C ASP A 39 -14.52 14.91 -1.96
N THR A 40 -13.23 15.07 -2.16
CA THR A 40 -12.65 16.34 -2.67
C THR A 40 -12.50 16.34 -4.19
N ALA A 41 -12.74 15.21 -4.86
CA ALA A 41 -12.53 14.99 -6.29
C ALA A 41 -11.11 15.41 -6.75
N GLY A 42 -10.11 15.07 -5.94
CA GLY A 42 -8.72 15.45 -6.16
C GLY A 42 -7.72 14.45 -5.57
N PHE A 43 -6.45 14.73 -5.79
CA PHE A 43 -5.38 13.94 -5.19
C PHE A 43 -5.03 14.49 -3.81
N THR A 44 -4.80 13.60 -2.85
CA THR A 44 -4.35 13.90 -1.50
C THR A 44 -3.15 13.03 -1.15
N ALA A 45 -2.40 13.41 -0.12
CA ALA A 45 -1.27 12.60 0.35
C ALA A 45 -1.77 11.25 0.86
N ALA A 46 -1.20 10.15 0.37
CA ALA A 46 -1.47 8.82 0.87
C ALA A 46 -0.73 8.56 2.19
N GLN A 47 -1.27 7.70 3.05
CA GLN A 47 -0.63 7.34 4.31
C GLN A 47 -1.00 5.91 4.72
N ALA A 48 -0.01 5.13 5.19
CA ALA A 48 -0.18 3.72 5.54
C ALA A 48 -0.74 3.50 6.96
N ASN A 49 -1.39 4.48 7.55
CA ASN A 49 -1.99 4.41 8.90
C ASN A 49 -3.40 3.82 8.92
N SER A 50 -4.00 3.59 7.75
CA SER A 50 -5.31 2.98 7.58
C SER A 50 -5.45 2.33 6.19
N PRO A 51 -6.37 1.37 6.00
CA PRO A 51 -6.62 0.79 4.68
C PRO A 51 -6.98 1.84 3.63
N GLU A 52 -7.91 2.75 3.93
CA GLU A 52 -8.32 3.82 3.02
C GLU A 52 -7.18 4.78 2.69
N GLY A 53 -6.40 5.21 3.70
CA GLY A 53 -5.25 6.10 3.51
C GLY A 53 -4.18 5.49 2.61
N SER A 54 -4.10 4.16 2.55
CA SER A 54 -3.12 3.40 1.78
C SER A 54 -3.53 3.09 0.34
N GLU A 55 -4.69 3.56 -0.13
CA GLU A 55 -5.15 3.38 -1.52
C GLU A 55 -4.39 4.31 -2.47
N VAL A 56 -3.18 3.90 -2.82
CA VAL A 56 -2.26 4.73 -3.62
C VAL A 56 -2.68 4.76 -5.08
N ALA A 57 -2.77 5.96 -5.64
CA ALA A 57 -2.91 6.20 -7.08
C ALA A 57 -1.54 6.15 -7.78
N GLY A 58 -0.51 6.79 -7.21
CA GLY A 58 0.83 6.83 -7.80
C GLY A 58 1.81 7.69 -7.02
N ILE A 59 2.95 7.96 -7.66
CA ILE A 59 4.02 8.82 -7.14
C ILE A 59 4.15 10.08 -8.02
N VAL A 60 4.29 11.23 -7.39
CA VAL A 60 4.62 12.49 -8.05
C VAL A 60 6.08 12.45 -8.47
N GLU A 61 6.37 12.39 -9.77
CA GLU A 61 7.74 12.38 -10.29
C GLU A 61 8.34 13.79 -10.34
N SER A 62 7.54 14.76 -10.74
CA SER A 62 7.99 16.15 -10.84
C SER A 62 6.83 17.12 -10.66
N VAL A 63 7.16 18.33 -10.22
CA VAL A 63 6.22 19.44 -10.05
C VAL A 63 6.65 20.53 -11.00
N SER A 64 5.76 20.95 -11.90
CA SER A 64 6.03 22.03 -12.86
C SER A 64 5.73 23.41 -12.27
N ASP A 65 4.63 23.48 -11.50
CA ASP A 65 4.20 24.70 -10.80
C ASP A 65 3.23 24.32 -9.66
N ILE A 66 2.72 25.32 -8.93
CA ILE A 66 1.82 25.13 -7.79
C ILE A 66 0.51 24.38 -8.12
N ASN A 67 0.15 24.30 -9.39
CA ASN A 67 -1.09 23.69 -9.87
C ASN A 67 -0.85 22.48 -10.77
N THR A 68 0.41 22.16 -11.13
CA THR A 68 0.69 21.15 -12.18
C THR A 68 1.81 20.23 -11.75
N PHE A 69 1.54 18.92 -11.79
CA PHE A 69 2.53 17.88 -11.47
C PHE A 69 2.40 16.69 -12.41
N THR A 70 3.47 15.90 -12.51
CA THR A 70 3.48 14.62 -13.24
C THR A 70 3.28 13.47 -12.26
N LEU A 71 2.21 12.71 -12.44
CA LEU A 71 1.89 11.53 -11.65
C LEU A 71 2.26 10.27 -12.41
N VAL A 72 3.07 9.40 -11.80
CA VAL A 72 3.44 8.09 -12.33
C VAL A 72 2.66 7.02 -11.59
N TYR A 73 1.86 6.24 -12.32
CA TYR A 73 1.04 5.15 -11.79
C TYR A 73 1.81 3.83 -11.72
N ALA A 74 2.72 3.59 -12.68
CA ALA A 74 3.55 2.39 -12.76
C ALA A 74 4.77 2.62 -13.66
N GLY A 75 5.83 1.85 -13.46
CA GLY A 75 7.02 1.87 -14.28
C GLY A 75 8.17 2.65 -13.67
N GLU A 76 9.18 2.97 -14.49
CA GLU A 76 10.43 3.58 -14.02
C GLU A 76 10.27 5.07 -13.72
N VAL A 77 10.82 5.50 -12.58
CA VAL A 77 10.85 6.90 -12.15
C VAL A 77 12.28 7.33 -11.83
N ASN A 78 12.54 8.62 -12.03
CA ASN A 78 13.74 9.28 -11.54
C ASN A 78 13.54 9.63 -10.05
N MET A 79 14.45 9.17 -9.20
CA MET A 79 14.38 9.37 -7.75
C MET A 79 15.32 10.47 -7.24
N THR A 80 15.99 11.22 -8.13
CA THR A 80 17.03 12.19 -7.73
C THR A 80 16.48 13.25 -6.77
N ASP A 81 15.25 13.68 -6.97
CA ASP A 81 14.60 14.71 -6.15
C ASP A 81 13.63 14.14 -5.11
N PHE A 82 13.61 12.82 -4.91
CA PHE A 82 12.71 12.19 -3.96
C PHE A 82 13.22 12.35 -2.53
N VAL A 83 12.34 12.87 -1.68
CA VAL A 83 12.57 12.90 -0.23
C VAL A 83 12.05 11.57 0.34
N THR A 84 12.95 10.68 0.70
CA THR A 84 12.61 9.33 1.19
C THR A 84 12.51 9.24 2.72
N GLY A 85 12.60 10.37 3.43
CA GLY A 85 12.46 10.41 4.89
C GLY A 85 13.59 9.75 5.69
N THR A 86 14.48 9.01 5.03
CA THR A 86 15.63 8.34 5.64
C THR A 86 16.87 8.57 4.80
N SER A 87 18.00 8.75 5.47
CA SER A 87 19.32 8.89 4.81
C SER A 87 19.84 7.58 4.20
N ASN A 88 19.03 6.53 4.23
CA ASN A 88 19.45 5.20 3.82
C ASN A 88 19.26 5.05 2.31
N THR A 89 20.32 5.35 1.55
CA THR A 89 20.35 5.27 0.09
C THR A 89 20.47 3.83 -0.43
N ASP A 90 20.58 2.85 0.46
CA ASP A 90 20.89 1.46 0.11
C ASP A 90 19.69 0.52 0.16
N GLU A 91 18.50 1.02 0.58
CA GLU A 91 17.31 0.20 0.62
C GLU A 91 16.81 -0.16 -0.78
N GLU A 92 16.48 -1.43 -0.97
CA GLU A 92 15.99 -1.95 -2.24
C GLU A 92 14.50 -1.68 -2.43
N VAL A 93 13.70 -1.74 -1.36
CA VAL A 93 12.25 -1.55 -1.37
C VAL A 93 11.84 -0.41 -0.45
N TYR A 94 11.02 0.50 -0.98
CA TYR A 94 10.41 1.58 -0.21
C TYR A 94 8.92 1.32 -0.02
N PHE A 95 8.46 1.57 1.20
CA PHE A 95 7.07 1.42 1.63
C PHE A 95 6.39 2.79 1.74
N LEU A 96 5.07 2.82 1.69
CA LEU A 96 4.30 3.99 2.08
C LEU A 96 4.49 4.23 3.58
N SER A 97 4.80 5.47 3.95
CA SER A 97 4.96 5.84 5.36
C SER A 97 3.62 5.81 6.10
N SER A 98 3.62 5.24 7.30
CA SER A 98 2.49 5.32 8.23
C SER A 98 2.55 6.54 9.15
N GLU A 99 3.71 7.19 9.25
CA GLU A 99 3.96 8.32 10.15
C GLU A 99 3.76 9.66 9.46
N THR A 100 4.23 9.77 8.21
CA THR A 100 4.20 11.03 7.46
C THR A 100 3.45 10.82 6.15
N ALA A 101 2.32 11.53 6.00
CA ALA A 101 1.51 11.46 4.80
C ALA A 101 2.30 11.87 3.54
N GLY A 102 2.12 11.15 2.46
CA GLY A 102 2.77 11.38 1.18
C GLY A 102 4.23 10.94 1.09
N HIS A 103 4.83 10.41 2.15
CA HIS A 103 6.25 10.05 2.16
C HIS A 103 6.49 8.55 1.94
N LEU A 104 7.67 8.26 1.42
CA LEU A 104 8.21 6.91 1.36
C LEU A 104 9.00 6.62 2.65
N SER A 105 9.02 5.36 3.08
CA SER A 105 9.80 4.85 4.20
C SER A 105 10.64 3.66 3.77
N ALA A 106 11.88 3.59 4.22
CA ALA A 106 12.73 2.41 4.05
C ALA A 106 12.26 1.21 4.89
N PHE A 107 11.44 1.47 5.92
CA PHE A 107 10.95 0.46 6.84
C PHE A 107 9.45 0.26 6.66
N ALA A 108 9.02 -1.01 6.68
CA ALA A 108 7.62 -1.35 6.72
C ALA A 108 6.99 -0.89 8.06
N PRO A 109 5.74 -0.41 8.08
CA PRO A 109 5.02 -0.17 9.32
C PRO A 109 4.96 -1.43 10.20
N THR A 110 4.93 -1.25 11.53
CA THR A 110 4.84 -2.35 12.50
C THR A 110 3.65 -2.25 13.43
N THR A 111 2.93 -1.13 13.42
CA THR A 111 1.79 -0.87 14.29
C THR A 111 0.53 -1.58 13.80
N SER A 112 -0.21 -2.23 14.71
CA SER A 112 -1.49 -2.86 14.40
C SER A 112 -2.49 -1.86 13.78
N GLY A 113 -3.21 -2.29 12.75
CA GLY A 113 -4.11 -1.44 11.97
C GLY A 113 -3.45 -0.66 10.83
N HIS A 114 -2.13 -0.54 10.84
CA HIS A 114 -1.39 0.05 9.73
C HIS A 114 -1.25 -0.92 8.56
N VAL A 115 -0.86 -0.42 7.41
CA VAL A 115 -0.79 -1.20 6.17
C VAL A 115 0.64 -1.31 5.68
N ILE A 116 1.16 -2.51 5.52
CA ILE A 116 2.42 -2.76 4.82
C ILE A 116 2.16 -2.62 3.33
N LYS A 117 2.61 -1.53 2.73
CA LYS A 117 2.38 -1.20 1.32
C LYS A 117 3.71 -0.90 0.62
N PRO A 118 4.33 -1.86 -0.08
CA PRO A 118 5.48 -1.60 -0.94
C PRO A 118 5.02 -0.74 -2.13
N ILE A 119 5.75 0.32 -2.42
CA ILE A 119 5.40 1.28 -3.49
C ILE A 119 6.48 1.33 -4.56
N LEU A 120 7.75 1.28 -4.15
CA LEU A 120 8.86 1.55 -5.03
C LEU A 120 10.00 0.56 -4.76
N THR A 121 10.54 -0.02 -5.81
CA THR A 121 11.76 -0.82 -5.74
C THR A 121 12.90 -0.04 -6.40
N ARG A 122 13.98 0.18 -5.67
CA ARG A 122 15.18 0.83 -6.21
C ARG A 122 15.85 -0.10 -7.23
N ARG A 123 16.16 0.44 -8.40
CA ARG A 123 16.83 -0.29 -9.49
C ARG A 123 18.35 -0.09 -9.50
N GLY A 124 18.85 0.92 -8.80
CA GLY A 124 20.24 1.36 -8.84
C GLY A 124 20.39 2.76 -9.42
N ALA A 125 21.62 3.19 -9.64
CA ALA A 125 21.91 4.46 -10.28
C ALA A 125 22.41 4.23 -11.71
N ASP A 126 21.86 4.98 -12.65
CA ASP A 126 22.32 5.02 -14.04
C ASP A 126 22.89 6.42 -14.32
N ALA A 127 24.17 6.48 -14.67
CA ALA A 127 24.93 7.72 -14.91
C ALA A 127 24.75 8.77 -13.79
N GLY A 128 24.72 8.35 -12.53
CA GLY A 128 24.52 9.22 -11.35
C GLY A 128 23.09 9.58 -11.02
N THR A 129 22.11 9.16 -11.84
CA THR A 129 20.69 9.36 -11.61
C THR A 129 20.10 8.13 -10.89
N GLN A 130 19.55 8.32 -9.71
CA GLN A 130 18.87 7.24 -9.00
C GLN A 130 17.56 6.87 -9.71
N ARG A 131 17.35 5.57 -9.90
CA ARG A 131 16.19 5.02 -10.60
C ARG A 131 15.42 4.07 -9.70
N GLY A 132 14.10 4.10 -9.79
CA GLY A 132 13.22 3.16 -9.13
C GLY A 132 12.08 2.71 -10.02
N ILE A 133 11.43 1.62 -9.65
CA ILE A 133 10.26 1.07 -10.32
C ILE A 133 9.08 1.19 -9.38
N VAL A 134 8.05 1.91 -9.80
CA VAL A 134 6.76 1.99 -9.09
C VAL A 134 6.01 0.67 -9.31
N THR A 135 5.71 -0.04 -8.22
CA THR A 135 5.07 -1.35 -8.25
C THR A 135 3.64 -1.34 -7.72
N ASN A 136 3.31 -0.43 -6.83
CA ASN A 136 1.97 -0.20 -6.26
C ASN A 136 1.16 -1.49 -6.02
N TYR A 137 1.73 -2.44 -5.27
CA TYR A 137 1.04 -3.68 -4.89
C TYR A 137 -0.06 -3.42 -3.86
N ILE A 138 -1.02 -4.35 -3.77
CA ILE A 138 -2.04 -4.34 -2.71
C ILE A 138 -1.31 -4.45 -1.35
N GLY A 139 -1.66 -3.58 -0.41
CA GLY A 139 -1.09 -3.58 0.93
C GLY A 139 -1.70 -4.67 1.82
N THR A 140 -0.98 -5.02 2.88
CA THR A 140 -1.44 -5.97 3.92
C THR A 140 -1.63 -5.23 5.23
N VAL A 141 -2.81 -5.33 5.83
CA VAL A 141 -3.11 -4.74 7.15
C VAL A 141 -2.40 -5.55 8.24
N ILE A 142 -1.69 -4.86 9.12
CA ILE A 142 -0.98 -5.47 10.25
C ILE A 142 -1.97 -5.74 11.39
N GLY A 143 -1.94 -6.95 11.96
CA GLY A 143 -2.76 -7.29 13.12
C GLY A 143 -4.27 -7.17 12.88
N GLY A 144 -4.68 -7.11 11.62
CA GLY A 144 -6.03 -7.45 11.27
C GLY A 144 -6.23 -8.88 11.75
N GLU A 145 -6.85 -9.05 12.92
CA GLU A 145 -7.29 -10.38 13.29
C GLU A 145 -8.14 -10.87 12.12
N ALA A 146 -7.62 -11.88 11.41
CA ALA A 146 -8.51 -12.74 10.71
C ALA A 146 -9.37 -13.39 11.81
N THR A 147 -10.45 -12.69 12.20
CA THR A 147 -11.55 -13.34 12.87
C THR A 147 -12.07 -14.33 11.83
N VAL A 148 -11.39 -15.46 11.74
CA VAL A 148 -12.01 -16.65 11.16
C VAL A 148 -13.14 -16.91 12.12
N SER A 149 -14.32 -16.39 11.81
CA SER A 149 -15.53 -16.82 12.47
C SER A 149 -15.62 -18.32 12.19
N LEU A 150 -15.26 -19.12 13.18
CA LEU A 150 -15.39 -20.56 13.11
C LEU A 150 -16.86 -20.99 12.98
N GLN A 151 -17.81 -20.06 13.12
CA GLN A 151 -19.25 -20.28 12.94
C GLN A 151 -19.63 -20.86 11.57
N GLY A 152 -18.80 -20.63 10.52
CA GLY A 152 -19.04 -21.21 9.18
C GLY A 152 -18.24 -22.49 8.88
N LEU A 153 -17.27 -22.84 9.72
CA LEU A 153 -16.36 -23.95 9.46
C LEU A 153 -16.79 -25.24 10.17
N VAL A 154 -17.60 -25.15 11.21
CA VAL A 154 -18.09 -26.33 11.96
C VAL A 154 -19.59 -26.46 11.73
N PRO A 155 -20.07 -27.58 11.15
CA PRO A 155 -21.49 -27.81 10.96
C PRO A 155 -22.25 -27.79 12.29
N VAL A 156 -23.48 -27.26 12.27
CA VAL A 156 -24.39 -27.31 13.43
C VAL A 156 -24.57 -28.79 13.87
N GLY A 157 -24.43 -29.03 15.16
CA GLY A 157 -24.58 -30.37 15.76
C GLY A 157 -23.26 -31.13 15.97
N VAL A 158 -22.12 -30.52 15.65
CA VAL A 158 -20.81 -31.11 16.01
C VAL A 158 -20.56 -30.94 17.50
N ILE A 159 -20.21 -32.03 18.17
CA ILE A 159 -19.80 -32.06 19.58
C ILE A 159 -18.26 -32.13 19.61
N GLN A 160 -17.64 -31.16 20.30
CA GLN A 160 -16.19 -31.09 20.47
C GLN A 160 -15.84 -30.94 21.96
N SER A 161 -14.76 -31.56 22.38
CA SER A 161 -14.27 -31.42 23.76
C SER A 161 -13.74 -30.01 24.00
N TRP A 162 -14.12 -29.42 25.12
CA TRP A 162 -13.68 -28.10 25.55
C TRP A 162 -12.84 -28.19 26.82
N ALA A 163 -11.62 -27.67 26.77
CA ALA A 163 -10.67 -27.71 27.89
C ALA A 163 -10.62 -26.37 28.69
N GLY A 164 -11.43 -25.41 28.35
CA GLY A 164 -11.54 -24.10 29.03
C GLY A 164 -12.58 -24.09 30.16
N THR A 165 -12.78 -22.93 30.76
CA THR A 165 -13.85 -22.71 31.76
C THR A 165 -15.22 -22.55 31.06
N SER A 166 -16.29 -22.83 31.82
CA SER A 166 -17.67 -22.68 31.31
C SER A 166 -18.01 -21.23 30.87
N SER A 167 -17.33 -20.24 31.46
CA SER A 167 -17.49 -18.83 31.08
C SER A 167 -16.67 -18.42 29.84
N GLY A 168 -15.80 -19.29 29.36
CA GLY A 168 -14.95 -19.03 28.18
C GLY A 168 -15.40 -19.78 26.94
N VAL A 169 -16.60 -20.33 26.91
CA VAL A 169 -17.15 -21.02 25.71
C VAL A 169 -17.27 -20.01 24.56
N PRO A 170 -16.74 -20.27 23.37
CA PRO A 170 -16.83 -19.38 22.24
C PRO A 170 -18.29 -19.06 21.87
N GLU A 171 -18.53 -17.86 21.35
CA GLU A 171 -19.83 -17.46 20.87
C GLU A 171 -20.38 -18.45 19.82
N GLY A 172 -21.64 -18.79 19.91
CA GLY A 172 -22.30 -19.77 19.03
C GLY A 172 -22.13 -21.23 19.48
N TRP A 173 -21.44 -21.49 20.59
CA TRP A 173 -21.31 -22.82 21.18
C TRP A 173 -22.07 -22.94 22.50
N GLY A 174 -22.64 -24.08 22.76
CA GLY A 174 -23.30 -24.41 24.02
C GLY A 174 -22.60 -25.55 24.75
N MET A 175 -22.62 -25.52 26.08
CA MET A 175 -22.11 -26.63 26.90
C MET A 175 -23.09 -27.79 26.85
N CYS A 176 -22.60 -29.02 26.66
CA CYS A 176 -23.37 -30.24 26.77
C CYS A 176 -23.48 -30.68 28.26
N ASP A 177 -24.08 -29.87 29.11
CA ASP A 177 -24.22 -30.10 30.54
C ASP A 177 -25.61 -30.56 30.95
N GLY A 178 -26.48 -30.83 29.98
CA GLY A 178 -27.87 -31.24 30.18
C GLY A 178 -28.84 -30.07 30.39
N GLY A 179 -28.36 -28.82 30.29
CA GLY A 179 -29.20 -27.66 30.31
C GLY A 179 -29.98 -27.45 28.98
N THR A 180 -30.98 -26.59 29.01
CA THR A 180 -31.70 -26.16 27.79
C THR A 180 -30.88 -25.08 27.10
N VAL A 181 -30.50 -25.25 25.82
CA VAL A 181 -29.99 -24.17 24.98
C VAL A 181 -31.19 -23.47 24.34
N ASP A 182 -31.31 -22.17 24.57
CA ASP A 182 -32.29 -21.35 23.85
C ASP A 182 -31.90 -21.37 22.35
N ALA A 183 -32.90 -21.62 21.51
CA ALA A 183 -32.69 -21.62 20.05
C ALA A 183 -32.38 -20.17 19.61
N PHE A 184 -31.29 -20.01 18.87
CA PHE A 184 -30.87 -18.76 18.26
C PHE A 184 -31.75 -18.39 17.09
#